data_11c7db8c22c46da16e4c97c5e4b7aa9f
#
_entry.id   11c7db8c22c46da16e4c97c5e4b7aa9f
#
_cell.length_a   1.000
_cell.length_b   1.000
_cell.length_c   1.000
_cell.angle_alpha   90.00
_cell.angle_beta   90.00
_cell.angle_gamma   90.00
#
_symmetry.space_group_name_H-M   'P 1'
#
loop_
_entity.id
_entity.type
_entity.pdbx_description
1 polymer ?
#
loop_
_entity_poly.entity_id
_entity_poly.type
_entity_poly.pdbx_seq_one_letter_code
_entity_poly.pdbx_strand_id
1 'polypeptide(L)'
;REAIAVCLAADLGLPVPKPMIVEIPPEIIPIVADAQIADRLRKSCPVAFGSTRIPGFTAWSTGQRLTDATRPTAAGMLMFGAIIQDPDRRDENPNCLVQGNELRIIDHELAFAHRLILLWRAPWVLGGMKDLETPGRHIFVRELKGAPIDFAAIKSRWDGLSDARLQEYGKAIPSE
;
A
#
# COMPACT_ATOMS: atom_id res chain seq x y z
N ARG A 1 7.60 7.50 2.39
CA ARG A 1 7.30 6.16 1.86
C ARG A 1 5.87 6.10 1.40
N GLU A 2 4.91 6.36 2.29
CA GLU A 2 3.46 6.31 2.04
C GLU A 2 3.08 7.08 0.77
N ALA A 3 3.44 8.35 0.67
CA ALA A 3 3.11 9.20 -0.48
C ALA A 3 3.63 8.62 -1.81
N ILE A 4 4.87 8.12 -1.83
CA ILE A 4 5.46 7.52 -3.02
C ILE A 4 4.72 6.24 -3.40
N ALA A 5 4.43 5.37 -2.42
CA ALA A 5 3.75 4.11 -2.66
C ALA A 5 2.33 4.32 -3.21
N VAL A 6 1.59 5.31 -2.66
CA VAL A 6 0.24 5.63 -3.15
C VAL A 6 0.27 6.21 -4.56
N CYS A 7 1.21 7.10 -4.90
CA CYS A 7 1.35 7.62 -6.26
C CYS A 7 1.67 6.48 -7.24
N LEU A 8 2.61 5.61 -6.89
CA LEU A 8 2.96 4.46 -7.70
C LEU A 8 1.76 3.51 -7.89
N ALA A 9 1.03 3.20 -6.82
CA ALA A 9 -0.16 2.36 -6.89
C ALA A 9 -1.23 2.96 -7.83
N ALA A 10 -1.47 4.27 -7.75
CA ALA A 10 -2.41 4.97 -8.61
C ALA A 10 -2.01 4.89 -10.08
N ASP A 11 -0.74 5.13 -10.41
CA ASP A 11 -0.22 5.05 -11.78
C ASP A 11 -0.27 3.62 -12.34
N LEU A 12 -0.15 2.61 -11.48
CA LEU A 12 -0.38 1.21 -11.84
C LEU A 12 -1.87 0.86 -11.97
N GLY A 13 -2.77 1.82 -11.77
CA GLY A 13 -4.22 1.61 -11.84
C GLY A 13 -4.76 0.78 -10.68
N LEU A 14 -4.04 0.71 -9.57
CA LEU A 14 -4.55 0.08 -8.36
C LEU A 14 -5.48 1.04 -7.61
N PRO A 15 -6.56 0.52 -7.04
CA PRO A 15 -7.54 1.33 -6.35
C PRO A 15 -7.01 1.78 -4.98
N VAL A 16 -6.62 3.04 -4.87
CA VAL A 16 -6.18 3.72 -3.65
C VAL A 16 -7.09 4.90 -3.33
N PRO A 17 -7.22 5.29 -2.06
CA PRO A 17 -7.81 6.56 -1.69
C PRO A 17 -7.00 7.73 -2.28
N LYS A 18 -7.66 8.84 -2.58
CA LYS A 18 -6.96 10.02 -3.07
C LYS A 18 -5.98 10.53 -2.01
N PRO A 19 -4.67 10.63 -2.33
CA PRO A 19 -3.69 11.17 -1.41
C PRO A 19 -3.86 12.68 -1.24
N MET A 20 -3.49 13.20 -0.07
CA MET A 20 -3.51 14.62 0.26
C MET A 20 -2.29 14.95 1.09
N ILE A 21 -1.82 16.19 0.95
CA ILE A 21 -0.91 16.81 1.92
C ILE A 21 -1.78 17.56 2.93
N VAL A 22 -1.56 17.31 4.21
CA VAL A 22 -2.31 17.90 5.31
C VAL A 22 -1.37 18.78 6.12
N GLU A 23 -1.65 20.08 6.17
CA GLU A 23 -0.98 20.98 7.08
C GLU A 23 -1.60 20.84 8.47
N ILE A 24 -0.74 20.77 9.48
CA ILE A 24 -1.16 20.64 10.89
C ILE A 24 -0.87 22.00 11.55
N PRO A 25 -1.87 22.87 11.69
CA PRO A 25 -1.67 24.16 12.33
C PRO A 25 -1.28 23.95 13.81
N PRO A 26 -0.26 24.64 14.31
CA PRO A 26 0.16 24.50 15.72
C PRO A 26 -0.96 24.74 16.76
N GLU A 27 -1.94 25.54 16.35
CA GLU A 27 -3.07 25.93 17.18
C GLU A 27 -4.01 24.77 17.54
N ILE A 28 -4.00 23.69 16.73
CA ILE A 28 -4.83 22.52 17.02
C ILE A 28 -4.22 21.61 18.08
N ILE A 29 -2.91 21.66 18.28
CA ILE A 29 -2.20 20.74 19.18
C ILE A 29 -2.70 20.85 20.64
N PRO A 30 -2.88 22.06 21.20
CA PRO A 30 -3.38 22.20 22.55
C PRO A 30 -4.80 21.68 22.81
N ILE A 31 -5.62 21.58 21.75
CA ILE A 31 -7.01 21.10 21.87
C ILE A 31 -7.16 19.59 21.61
N VAL A 32 -6.06 18.90 21.28
CA VAL A 32 -6.06 17.43 21.16
C VAL A 32 -6.17 16.81 22.55
N ALA A 33 -7.26 16.08 22.79
CA ALA A 33 -7.58 15.51 24.08
C ALA A 33 -6.58 14.42 24.52
N ASP A 34 -6.03 13.68 23.58
CA ASP A 34 -5.04 12.64 23.85
C ASP A 34 -3.64 13.25 23.95
N ALA A 35 -3.07 13.22 25.14
CA ALA A 35 -1.75 13.78 25.42
C ALA A 35 -0.61 13.11 24.61
N GLN A 36 -0.73 11.80 24.33
CA GLN A 36 0.28 11.09 23.53
C GLN A 36 0.22 11.52 22.07
N ILE A 37 -0.97 11.69 21.53
CA ILE A 37 -1.17 12.21 20.16
C ILE A 37 -0.67 13.65 20.09
N ALA A 38 -1.02 14.50 21.04
CA ALA A 38 -0.54 15.89 21.11
C ALA A 38 1.00 15.98 21.14
N ASP A 39 1.66 15.10 21.94
CA ASP A 39 3.12 15.05 22.00
C ASP A 39 3.75 14.58 20.66
N ARG A 40 3.17 13.58 20.02
CA ARG A 40 3.60 13.14 18.68
C ARG A 40 3.47 14.26 17.66
N LEU A 41 2.36 14.99 17.65
CA LEU A 41 2.15 16.12 16.74
C LEU A 41 3.18 17.23 16.96
N ARG A 42 3.52 17.57 18.23
CA ARG A 42 4.57 18.56 18.53
C ARG A 42 5.95 18.18 18.00
N LYS A 43 6.23 16.88 17.96
CA LYS A 43 7.53 16.33 17.54
C LYS A 43 7.57 15.99 16.02
N SER A 44 6.44 16.03 15.35
CA SER A 44 6.35 15.70 13.92
C SER A 44 6.55 16.94 13.04
N CYS A 45 6.77 16.67 11.75
CA CYS A 45 6.70 17.70 10.73
C CYS A 45 5.30 18.36 10.73
N PRO A 46 5.20 19.68 10.51
CA PRO A 46 3.91 20.38 10.41
C PRO A 46 3.07 19.95 9.20
N VAL A 47 3.67 19.16 8.32
CA VAL A 47 3.01 18.62 7.12
C VAL A 47 2.95 17.10 7.24
N ALA A 48 1.76 16.54 7.03
CA ALA A 48 1.51 15.10 7.11
C ALA A 48 0.90 14.57 5.79
N PHE A 49 1.10 13.28 5.56
CA PHE A 49 0.33 12.56 4.56
C PHE A 49 -1.09 12.34 5.08
N GLY A 50 -2.07 12.50 4.21
CA GLY A 50 -3.47 12.15 4.44
C GLY A 50 -4.05 11.42 3.25
N SER A 51 -5.18 10.76 3.47
CA SER A 51 -5.96 10.15 2.40
C SER A 51 -7.46 10.44 2.59
N THR A 52 -8.21 10.51 1.50
CA THR A 52 -9.66 10.72 1.57
C THR A 52 -10.34 9.53 2.24
N ARG A 53 -11.25 9.82 3.16
CA ARG A 53 -12.12 8.79 3.71
C ARG A 53 -13.03 8.21 2.62
N ILE A 54 -13.15 6.90 2.59
CA ILE A 54 -14.01 6.17 1.66
C ILE A 54 -15.20 5.62 2.45
N PRO A 55 -16.39 6.22 2.35
CA PRO A 55 -17.58 5.74 3.07
C PRO A 55 -18.05 4.40 2.51
N GLY A 56 -18.63 3.56 3.38
CA GLY A 56 -19.25 2.28 2.98
C GLY A 56 -18.28 1.11 2.81
N PHE A 57 -16.95 1.35 2.82
CA PHE A 57 -15.97 0.28 2.84
C PHE A 57 -15.71 -0.22 4.26
N THR A 58 -15.46 -1.51 4.38
CA THR A 58 -15.02 -2.18 5.62
C THR A 58 -13.63 -2.80 5.41
N ALA A 59 -12.91 -3.06 6.48
CA ALA A 59 -11.64 -3.77 6.38
C ALA A 59 -11.87 -5.19 5.83
N TRP A 60 -10.97 -5.64 4.96
CA TRP A 60 -10.93 -7.04 4.53
C TRP A 60 -10.74 -7.92 5.76
N SER A 61 -11.54 -8.96 5.88
CA SER A 61 -11.48 -9.86 7.05
C SER A 61 -11.00 -11.26 6.67
N THR A 62 -10.37 -11.92 7.62
CA THR A 62 -9.99 -13.33 7.51
C THR A 62 -11.24 -14.16 7.20
N GLY A 63 -11.22 -14.94 6.14
CA GLY A 63 -12.35 -15.75 5.68
C GLY A 63 -13.17 -15.14 4.54
N GLN A 64 -12.99 -13.85 4.22
CA GLN A 64 -13.50 -13.32 2.96
C GLN A 64 -12.83 -14.03 1.77
N ARG A 65 -13.58 -14.13 0.67
CA ARG A 65 -13.14 -14.81 -0.55
C ARG A 65 -13.07 -13.82 -1.71
N LEU A 66 -12.06 -14.01 -2.55
CA LEU A 66 -12.00 -13.29 -3.82
C LEU A 66 -13.06 -13.83 -4.76
N THR A 67 -13.79 -12.92 -5.40
CA THR A 67 -14.68 -13.23 -6.52
C THR A 67 -13.89 -13.15 -7.83
N ASP A 68 -14.46 -13.65 -8.93
CA ASP A 68 -13.85 -13.51 -10.25
C ASP A 68 -13.65 -12.03 -10.63
N ALA A 69 -14.54 -11.14 -10.16
CA ALA A 69 -14.46 -9.71 -10.39
C ALA A 69 -13.31 -9.04 -9.60
N THR A 70 -13.02 -9.50 -8.38
CA THR A 70 -11.97 -8.91 -7.52
C THR A 70 -10.59 -9.52 -7.73
N ARG A 71 -10.52 -10.72 -8.30
CA ARG A 71 -9.27 -11.46 -8.47
C ARG A 71 -8.18 -10.72 -9.26
N PRO A 72 -8.48 -10.06 -10.40
CA PRO A 72 -7.46 -9.30 -11.14
C PRO A 72 -6.86 -8.16 -10.31
N THR A 73 -7.72 -7.44 -9.58
CA THR A 73 -7.28 -6.36 -8.68
C THR A 73 -6.41 -6.89 -7.54
N ALA A 74 -6.83 -7.98 -6.90
CA ALA A 74 -6.07 -8.63 -5.83
C ALA A 74 -4.70 -9.14 -6.31
N ALA A 75 -4.61 -9.67 -7.53
CA ALA A 75 -3.34 -10.07 -8.14
C ALA A 75 -2.41 -8.87 -8.36
N GLY A 76 -2.94 -7.75 -8.86
CA GLY A 76 -2.18 -6.51 -8.98
C GLY A 76 -1.67 -6.00 -7.63
N MET A 77 -2.51 -6.06 -6.58
CA MET A 77 -2.14 -5.68 -5.22
C MET A 77 -1.05 -6.57 -4.63
N LEU A 78 -1.12 -7.89 -4.87
CA LEU A 78 -0.07 -8.83 -4.44
C LEU A 78 1.27 -8.52 -5.10
N MET A 79 1.28 -8.33 -6.42
CA MET A 79 2.50 -7.99 -7.15
C MET A 79 3.06 -6.64 -6.72
N PHE A 80 2.20 -5.65 -6.52
CA PHE A 80 2.59 -4.35 -6.00
C PHE A 80 3.24 -4.47 -4.62
N GLY A 81 2.59 -5.11 -3.65
CA GLY A 81 3.13 -5.33 -2.31
C GLY A 81 4.47 -6.04 -2.32
N ALA A 82 4.63 -7.04 -3.22
CA ALA A 82 5.90 -7.75 -3.40
C ALA A 82 7.02 -6.81 -3.89
N ILE A 83 6.75 -5.97 -4.87
CA ILE A 83 7.75 -5.09 -5.47
C ILE A 83 8.15 -3.95 -4.53
N ILE A 84 7.17 -3.32 -3.86
CA ILE A 84 7.46 -2.27 -2.88
C ILE A 84 7.98 -2.82 -1.54
N GLN A 85 8.02 -4.15 -1.39
CA GLN A 85 8.45 -4.81 -0.14
C GLN A 85 7.68 -4.31 1.08
N ASP A 86 6.36 -4.31 0.97
CA ASP A 86 5.46 -3.98 2.07
C ASP A 86 5.16 -5.26 2.87
N PRO A 87 5.68 -5.40 4.10
CA PRO A 87 5.52 -6.62 4.91
C PRO A 87 4.21 -6.64 5.69
N ASP A 88 3.41 -5.56 5.63
CA ASP A 88 2.33 -5.35 6.60
C ASP A 88 0.93 -5.68 6.08
N ARG A 89 0.81 -6.18 4.84
CA ARG A 89 -0.49 -6.60 4.26
C ARG A 89 -0.81 -8.05 4.59
N ARG A 90 -0.99 -8.31 5.89
CA ARG A 90 -1.13 -9.65 6.48
C ARG A 90 -2.56 -9.93 6.95
N ASP A 91 -2.84 -11.18 7.31
CA ASP A 91 -4.17 -11.58 7.78
C ASP A 91 -4.61 -10.78 9.02
N GLU A 92 -3.68 -10.43 9.92
CA GLU A 92 -3.94 -9.64 11.14
C GLU A 92 -4.05 -8.14 10.87
N ASN A 93 -3.40 -7.66 9.80
CA ASN A 93 -3.43 -6.27 9.37
C ASN A 93 -3.58 -6.22 7.85
N PRO A 94 -4.80 -6.36 7.31
CA PRO A 94 -5.01 -6.53 5.88
C PRO A 94 -4.65 -5.30 5.04
N ASN A 95 -4.67 -4.10 5.62
CA ASN A 95 -4.43 -2.84 4.90
C ASN A 95 -5.15 -2.79 3.55
N CYS A 96 -6.34 -3.37 3.53
CA CYS A 96 -7.24 -3.49 2.40
C CYS A 96 -8.68 -3.27 2.85
N LEU A 97 -9.40 -2.44 2.12
CA LEU A 97 -10.81 -2.19 2.32
C LEU A 97 -11.62 -2.87 1.21
N VAL A 98 -12.85 -3.25 1.52
CA VAL A 98 -13.75 -3.94 0.59
C VAL A 98 -15.17 -3.40 0.68
N GLN A 99 -15.84 -3.27 -0.47
CA GLN A 99 -17.26 -3.01 -0.60
C GLN A 99 -17.77 -3.73 -1.84
N GLY A 100 -18.62 -4.75 -1.67
CA GLY A 100 -19.07 -5.59 -2.77
C GLY A 100 -17.90 -6.20 -3.55
N ASN A 101 -17.80 -5.88 -4.83
CA ASN A 101 -16.71 -6.31 -5.70
C ASN A 101 -15.58 -5.28 -5.85
N GLU A 102 -15.52 -4.30 -4.98
CA GLU A 102 -14.48 -3.29 -5.00
C GLU A 102 -13.49 -3.49 -3.86
N LEU A 103 -12.21 -3.39 -4.18
CA LEU A 103 -11.11 -3.40 -3.22
C LEU A 103 -10.45 -2.03 -3.21
N ARG A 104 -9.87 -1.64 -2.07
CA ARG A 104 -9.01 -0.45 -1.93
C ARG A 104 -7.83 -0.80 -1.04
N ILE A 105 -6.63 -0.49 -1.49
CA ILE A 105 -5.45 -0.62 -0.63
C ILE A 105 -5.15 0.67 0.10
N ILE A 106 -4.74 0.53 1.33
CA ILE A 106 -4.41 1.63 2.23
C ILE A 106 -3.13 1.29 2.98
N ASP A 107 -2.54 2.27 3.65
CA ASP A 107 -1.45 2.12 4.59
C ASP A 107 -0.21 1.42 3.98
N HIS A 108 0.72 2.22 3.48
CA HIS A 108 1.97 1.75 2.87
C HIS A 108 3.19 2.30 3.63
N GLU A 109 3.02 2.68 4.90
CA GLU A 109 4.09 3.32 5.68
C GLU A 109 5.34 2.44 5.82
N LEU A 110 5.15 1.12 5.79
CA LEU A 110 6.24 0.14 5.84
C LEU A 110 6.79 -0.25 4.46
N ALA A 111 6.30 0.35 3.38
CA ALA A 111 6.83 0.12 2.04
C ALA A 111 8.33 0.45 1.93
N PHE A 112 8.99 -0.18 0.96
CA PHE A 112 10.43 -0.04 0.68
C PHE A 112 11.32 -0.45 1.86
N ALA A 113 10.88 -1.47 2.61
CA ALA A 113 11.59 -1.98 3.79
C ALA A 113 12.87 -2.78 3.46
N HIS A 114 13.18 -2.99 2.17
CA HIS A 114 14.29 -3.83 1.70
C HIS A 114 15.65 -3.51 2.34
N ARG A 115 15.91 -2.25 2.68
CA ARG A 115 17.16 -1.83 3.36
C ARG A 115 17.28 -2.32 4.80
N LEU A 116 16.16 -2.75 5.40
CA LEU A 116 16.09 -3.25 6.77
C LEU A 116 16.12 -4.78 6.83
N ILE A 117 16.11 -5.45 5.67
CA ILE A 117 16.06 -6.92 5.58
C ILE A 117 17.48 -7.44 5.33
N LEU A 118 18.02 -8.14 6.31
CA LEU A 118 19.31 -8.82 6.17
C LEU A 118 19.20 -9.92 5.09
N LEU A 119 20.18 -9.97 4.18
CA LEU A 119 20.21 -10.90 3.05
C LEU A 119 18.99 -10.76 2.11
N TRP A 120 18.46 -9.53 2.00
CA TRP A 120 17.35 -9.26 1.11
C TRP A 120 17.56 -9.79 -0.31
N ARG A 121 16.53 -10.41 -0.85
CA ARG A 121 16.47 -10.84 -2.26
C ARG A 121 15.42 -10.01 -2.99
N ALA A 122 15.78 -9.55 -4.17
CA ALA A 122 14.83 -8.82 -5.02
C ALA A 122 13.65 -9.71 -5.41
N PRO A 123 12.41 -9.20 -5.41
CA PRO A 123 11.22 -10.01 -5.74
C PRO A 123 11.22 -10.54 -7.19
N TRP A 124 11.97 -9.91 -8.09
CA TRP A 124 12.10 -10.32 -9.51
C TRP A 124 13.16 -11.38 -9.76
N VAL A 125 13.92 -11.83 -8.75
CA VAL A 125 14.84 -12.97 -8.89
C VAL A 125 14.17 -14.26 -8.47
N LEU A 126 14.62 -15.38 -9.00
CA LEU A 126 14.09 -16.70 -8.65
C LEU A 126 14.15 -16.91 -7.13
N GLY A 127 13.00 -17.20 -6.53
CA GLY A 127 12.87 -17.38 -5.07
C GLY A 127 12.82 -16.08 -4.26
N GLY A 128 12.84 -14.91 -4.90
CA GLY A 128 12.74 -13.60 -4.21
C GLY A 128 11.40 -13.37 -3.54
N MET A 129 10.34 -14.02 -4.00
CA MET A 129 9.00 -13.95 -3.41
C MET A 129 8.67 -15.10 -2.44
N LYS A 130 9.64 -15.97 -2.13
CA LYS A 130 9.40 -17.17 -1.31
C LYS A 130 8.77 -16.86 0.06
N ASP A 131 9.13 -15.76 0.67
CA ASP A 131 8.59 -15.37 1.97
C ASP A 131 7.10 -15.03 1.90
N LEU A 132 6.61 -14.54 0.77
CA LEU A 132 5.18 -14.28 0.56
C LEU A 132 4.36 -15.58 0.44
N GLU A 133 4.98 -16.71 0.08
CA GLU A 133 4.30 -18.00 0.01
C GLU A 133 3.97 -18.55 1.40
N THR A 134 4.58 -18.00 2.44
CA THR A 134 4.30 -18.40 3.82
C THR A 134 2.87 -17.99 4.19
N PRO A 135 2.05 -18.89 4.72
CA PRO A 135 0.68 -18.57 5.13
C PRO A 135 0.63 -17.36 6.07
N GLY A 136 -0.32 -16.46 5.86
CA GLY A 136 -0.52 -15.25 6.65
C GLY A 136 0.40 -14.07 6.28
N ARG A 137 1.41 -14.27 5.44
CA ARG A 137 2.33 -13.19 5.04
C ARG A 137 1.72 -12.18 4.07
N HIS A 138 0.70 -12.58 3.30
CA HIS A 138 -0.06 -11.66 2.47
C HIS A 138 -1.49 -12.20 2.31
N ILE A 139 -2.48 -11.32 2.49
CA ILE A 139 -3.91 -11.67 2.54
C ILE A 139 -4.43 -12.40 1.29
N PHE A 140 -3.81 -12.21 0.12
CA PHE A 140 -4.29 -12.77 -1.15
C PHE A 140 -3.50 -13.97 -1.67
N VAL A 141 -2.35 -14.33 -1.11
CA VAL A 141 -1.53 -15.43 -1.64
C VAL A 141 -2.32 -16.73 -1.69
N ARG A 142 -3.04 -17.06 -0.62
CA ARG A 142 -3.82 -18.30 -0.55
C ARG A 142 -4.90 -18.38 -1.63
N GLU A 143 -5.62 -17.28 -1.85
CA GLU A 143 -6.75 -17.22 -2.79
C GLU A 143 -6.30 -17.15 -4.26
N LEU A 144 -5.09 -16.65 -4.51
CA LEU A 144 -4.52 -16.52 -5.85
C LEU A 144 -3.68 -17.71 -6.29
N LYS A 145 -3.32 -18.59 -5.36
CA LYS A 145 -2.52 -19.77 -5.67
C LYS A 145 -3.28 -20.70 -6.62
N GLY A 146 -2.72 -20.90 -7.83
CA GLY A 146 -3.34 -21.72 -8.87
C GLY A 146 -4.51 -21.06 -9.62
N ALA A 147 -4.86 -19.81 -9.28
CA ALA A 147 -5.87 -19.07 -10.02
C ALA A 147 -5.33 -18.58 -11.38
N PRO A 148 -6.18 -18.49 -12.42
CA PRO A 148 -5.79 -17.86 -13.67
C PRO A 148 -5.58 -16.35 -13.44
N ILE A 149 -4.37 -15.87 -13.68
CA ILE A 149 -3.98 -14.47 -13.53
C ILE A 149 -3.41 -13.96 -14.84
N ASP A 150 -3.90 -12.82 -15.32
CA ASP A 150 -3.33 -12.13 -16.47
C ASP A 150 -2.08 -11.33 -16.05
N PHE A 151 -0.95 -12.02 -15.99
CA PHE A 151 0.34 -11.38 -15.71
C PHE A 151 0.79 -10.43 -16.82
N ALA A 152 0.33 -10.60 -18.05
CA ALA A 152 0.69 -9.71 -19.16
C ALA A 152 0.09 -8.32 -18.95
N ALA A 153 -1.18 -8.23 -18.51
CA ALA A 153 -1.83 -6.97 -18.17
C ALA A 153 -1.14 -6.26 -17.01
N ILE A 154 -0.76 -7.01 -15.97
CA ILE A 154 -0.01 -6.45 -14.83
C ILE A 154 1.35 -5.93 -15.31
N LYS A 155 2.09 -6.73 -16.05
CA LYS A 155 3.40 -6.36 -16.59
C LYS A 155 3.32 -5.10 -17.47
N SER A 156 2.34 -5.02 -18.35
CA SER A 156 2.16 -3.88 -19.25
C SER A 156 2.03 -2.54 -18.48
N ARG A 157 1.35 -2.55 -17.35
CA ARG A 157 1.24 -1.35 -16.48
C ARG A 157 2.58 -0.96 -15.90
N TRP A 158 3.37 -1.92 -15.44
CA TRP A 158 4.73 -1.67 -14.94
C TRP A 158 5.66 -1.16 -16.02
N ASP A 159 5.62 -1.77 -17.22
CA ASP A 159 6.44 -1.35 -18.37
C ASP A 159 6.08 0.07 -18.86
N GLY A 160 4.87 0.53 -18.58
CA GLY A 160 4.41 1.89 -18.91
C GLY A 160 4.95 2.97 -17.99
N LEU A 161 5.57 2.63 -16.86
CA LEU A 161 6.17 3.61 -15.95
C LEU A 161 7.53 4.08 -16.49
N SER A 162 7.67 5.41 -16.66
CA SER A 162 8.94 6.00 -17.05
C SER A 162 9.75 6.44 -15.83
N ASP A 163 11.08 6.48 -15.99
CA ASP A 163 11.98 7.02 -14.94
C ASP A 163 11.63 8.46 -14.58
N ALA A 164 11.23 9.28 -15.57
CA ALA A 164 10.78 10.65 -15.33
C ALA A 164 9.55 10.68 -14.41
N ARG A 165 8.60 9.76 -14.60
CA ARG A 165 7.42 9.66 -13.75
C ARG A 165 7.79 9.23 -12.32
N LEU A 166 8.70 8.30 -12.17
CA LEU A 166 9.20 7.87 -10.85
C LEU A 166 9.90 9.02 -10.10
N GLN A 167 10.66 9.85 -10.83
CA GLN A 167 11.31 11.03 -10.24
C GLN A 167 10.30 12.09 -9.76
N GLU A 168 9.14 12.21 -10.40
CA GLU A 168 8.09 13.12 -9.98
C GLU A 168 7.50 12.79 -8.61
N TYR A 169 7.48 11.51 -8.22
CA TYR A 169 7.01 11.13 -6.88
C TYR A 169 7.86 11.76 -5.77
N GLY A 170 9.17 11.91 -6.01
CA GLY A 170 10.08 12.60 -5.08
C GLY A 170 9.75 14.08 -4.92
N LYS A 171 9.28 14.73 -5.98
CA LYS A 171 8.89 16.15 -5.97
C LYS A 171 7.56 16.41 -5.22
N ALA A 172 6.73 15.39 -5.09
CA ALA A 172 5.47 15.48 -4.35
C ALA A 172 5.65 15.46 -2.82
N ILE A 173 6.88 15.17 -2.36
CA ILE A 173 7.22 15.18 -0.93
C ILE A 173 7.70 16.59 -0.59
N PRO A 174 7.09 17.25 0.44
CA PRO A 174 7.59 18.54 0.91
C PRO A 174 9.07 18.44 1.29
N SER A 175 9.88 19.40 0.84
CA SER A 175 11.24 19.57 1.36
C SER A 175 11.18 20.04 2.80
N GLU A 176 12.03 19.48 3.67
CA GLU A 176 12.23 19.94 5.03
C GLU A 176 12.67 21.40 5.10
#